data_fb1083bdc7fe734aca4aa6c9a2901909
#
_entry.id   fb1083bdc7fe734aca4aa6c9a2901909
#
_cell.length_a   1.000
_cell.length_b   1.000
_cell.length_c   1.000
_cell.angle_alpha   90.00
_cell.angle_beta   90.00
_cell.angle_gamma   90.00
#
_symmetry.space_group_name_H-M   'P 1'
#
loop_
_entity.id
_entity.type
_entity.pdbx_description
1 polymer ?
#
loop_
_entity_poly.entity_id
_entity_poly.type
_entity_poly.pdbx_seq_one_letter_code
_entity_poly.pdbx_strand_id
1 'polypeptide(L)'
;MESTKFKEAIMNTQTITLGFLLFAIVMFAWEKIPLWVTAMIVAVGLTLTNILEPKDAFAGFTDSNVLLFMAMFIIGAAFFETGMAQRVGGLVTKFAKTERQLIAAVMIITGLMSGILSNTGTAAVLIPVLIGISQSTKFPKSKILLPLVFAAAMGGNLSLIGAPGNMIAQSGLETIGESFGFFEYAKIGLPILIVGIIFFVTIGFKLLPDNAANEDADSIYSQEKSYDDIPEWKGWVSLIVLIFTVLAMVFEKKIGIKLFVSAWIGALVLVVTRVISSSDAIKSIDMNTILLYVGSLALASALKETGTGDLIANTIVSKLGDNPSPTALMIIIFIICAVLTNFMSNTATTALMVPISISISQAIGADPRAVLMATVIGGSMAYATPIGMPANTMVYNIGGYKFNDYVKAGLPLIIVCGIFALILLPIFFPFFPN
;
A
#
# COMPACT_ATOMS: atom_id res chain seq x y z
N MET A 1 -37.16 -30.90 -10.97
CA MET A 1 -37.47 -30.31 -9.66
C MET A 1 -36.16 -30.05 -8.82
N GLU A 2 -35.22 -31.02 -8.72
CA GLU A 2 -33.94 -30.81 -8.04
C GLU A 2 -33.02 -29.80 -8.75
N SER A 3 -32.92 -29.84 -10.07
CA SER A 3 -32.13 -28.88 -10.86
C SER A 3 -32.60 -27.43 -10.72
N THR A 4 -33.91 -27.21 -10.56
CA THR A 4 -34.49 -25.88 -10.39
C THR A 4 -34.19 -25.33 -8.98
N LYS A 5 -34.34 -26.16 -7.95
CA LYS A 5 -34.01 -25.78 -6.57
C LYS A 5 -32.50 -25.50 -6.39
N PHE A 6 -31.64 -26.24 -7.07
CA PHE A 6 -30.21 -26.03 -7.05
C PHE A 6 -29.82 -24.70 -7.73
N LYS A 7 -30.43 -24.37 -8.89
CA LYS A 7 -30.24 -23.07 -9.55
C LYS A 7 -30.77 -21.90 -8.72
N GLU A 8 -31.93 -22.05 -8.07
CA GLU A 8 -32.49 -21.03 -7.17
C GLU A 8 -31.59 -20.80 -5.95
N ALA A 9 -31.03 -21.86 -5.36
CA ALA A 9 -30.10 -21.76 -4.24
C ALA A 9 -28.81 -21.03 -4.62
N ILE A 10 -28.21 -21.36 -5.78
CA ILE A 10 -27.01 -20.67 -6.30
C ILE A 10 -27.32 -19.20 -6.59
N MET A 11 -28.41 -18.89 -7.26
CA MET A 11 -28.81 -17.51 -7.52
C MET A 11 -29.03 -16.71 -6.24
N ASN A 12 -29.52 -17.34 -5.17
CA ASN A 12 -29.69 -16.67 -3.89
C ASN A 12 -28.33 -16.35 -3.22
N THR A 13 -27.39 -17.30 -3.21
CA THR A 13 -26.05 -17.08 -2.65
C THR A 13 -25.25 -16.02 -3.42
N GLN A 14 -25.32 -16.02 -4.74
CA GLN A 14 -24.70 -14.98 -5.59
C GLN A 14 -25.31 -13.60 -5.31
N THR A 15 -26.62 -13.51 -5.18
CA THR A 15 -27.30 -12.23 -4.90
C THR A 15 -26.90 -11.68 -3.53
N ILE A 16 -26.82 -12.53 -2.50
CA ILE A 16 -26.38 -12.12 -1.17
C ILE A 16 -24.93 -11.64 -1.20
N THR A 17 -24.05 -12.37 -1.89
CA THR A 17 -22.64 -12.01 -2.02
C THR A 17 -22.44 -10.69 -2.77
N LEU A 18 -23.21 -10.47 -3.86
CA LEU A 18 -23.25 -9.17 -4.54
C LEU A 18 -23.74 -8.04 -3.63
N GLY A 19 -24.71 -8.32 -2.77
CA GLY A 19 -25.19 -7.36 -1.76
C GLY A 19 -24.08 -6.96 -0.79
N PHE A 20 -23.27 -7.91 -0.29
CA PHE A 20 -22.13 -7.62 0.57
C PHE A 20 -21.02 -6.89 -0.18
N LEU A 21 -20.76 -7.25 -1.43
CA LEU A 21 -19.80 -6.53 -2.26
C LEU A 21 -20.22 -5.07 -2.46
N LEU A 22 -21.47 -4.84 -2.84
CA LEU A 22 -22.00 -3.49 -3.02
C LEU A 22 -21.97 -2.69 -1.71
N PHE A 23 -22.35 -3.33 -0.59
CA PHE A 23 -22.24 -2.73 0.73
C PHE A 23 -20.78 -2.32 1.03
N ALA A 24 -19.80 -3.21 0.80
CA ALA A 24 -18.40 -2.90 1.00
C ALA A 24 -17.94 -1.71 0.13
N ILE A 25 -18.30 -1.70 -1.17
CA ILE A 25 -17.98 -0.60 -2.09
C ILE A 25 -18.51 0.74 -1.56
N VAL A 26 -19.81 0.78 -1.21
CA VAL A 26 -20.46 2.00 -0.74
C VAL A 26 -19.85 2.48 0.57
N MET A 27 -19.64 1.57 1.52
CA MET A 27 -19.12 1.94 2.84
C MET A 27 -17.63 2.31 2.81
N PHE A 28 -16.81 1.67 1.97
CA PHE A 28 -15.42 2.06 1.77
C PHE A 28 -15.30 3.42 1.08
N ALA A 29 -16.19 3.73 0.14
CA ALA A 29 -16.21 5.05 -0.48
C ALA A 29 -16.77 6.15 0.43
N TRP A 30 -17.68 5.81 1.34
CA TRP A 30 -18.31 6.76 2.25
C TRP A 30 -17.44 7.11 3.47
N GLU A 31 -16.62 6.20 3.94
CA GLU A 31 -15.65 6.33 5.05
C GLU A 31 -16.22 6.92 6.37
N LYS A 32 -17.54 6.90 6.57
CA LYS A 32 -18.15 7.39 7.83
C LYS A 32 -17.96 6.44 9.01
N ILE A 33 -17.73 5.17 8.73
CA ILE A 33 -17.31 4.18 9.73
C ILE A 33 -15.92 3.70 9.37
N PRO A 34 -15.09 3.30 10.36
CA PRO A 34 -13.76 2.79 10.08
C PRO A 34 -13.80 1.63 9.08
N LEU A 35 -12.87 1.61 8.13
CA LEU A 35 -12.83 0.61 7.06
C LEU A 35 -12.81 -0.83 7.59
N TRP A 36 -12.07 -1.06 8.68
CA TRP A 36 -12.00 -2.37 9.33
C TRP A 36 -13.36 -2.84 9.88
N VAL A 37 -14.20 -1.91 10.37
CA VAL A 37 -15.56 -2.23 10.83
C VAL A 37 -16.40 -2.73 9.66
N THR A 38 -16.38 -2.03 8.53
CA THR A 38 -17.05 -2.45 7.30
C THR A 38 -16.61 -3.86 6.88
N ALA A 39 -15.30 -4.10 6.83
CA ALA A 39 -14.75 -5.39 6.44
C ALA A 39 -15.18 -6.53 7.39
N MET A 40 -15.20 -6.25 8.70
CA MET A 40 -15.66 -7.23 9.71
C MET A 40 -17.17 -7.45 9.66
N ILE A 41 -17.98 -6.43 9.36
CA ILE A 41 -19.43 -6.60 9.12
C ILE A 41 -19.65 -7.55 7.94
N VAL A 42 -18.86 -7.41 6.87
CA VAL A 42 -18.93 -8.33 5.72
C VAL A 42 -18.58 -9.75 6.13
N ALA A 43 -17.45 -9.97 6.83
CA ALA A 43 -17.03 -11.32 7.27
C ALA A 43 -18.06 -11.98 8.17
N VAL A 44 -18.60 -11.24 9.18
CA VAL A 44 -19.67 -11.72 10.06
C VAL A 44 -20.95 -11.97 9.28
N GLY A 45 -21.35 -11.07 8.39
CA GLY A 45 -22.56 -11.20 7.58
C GLY A 45 -22.50 -12.41 6.64
N LEU A 46 -21.36 -12.68 6.01
CA LEU A 46 -21.15 -13.87 5.18
C LEU A 46 -21.25 -15.17 5.98
N THR A 47 -20.83 -15.14 7.25
CA THR A 47 -20.99 -16.27 8.18
C THR A 47 -22.47 -16.45 8.58
N LEU A 48 -23.15 -15.37 8.98
CA LEU A 48 -24.55 -15.42 9.40
C LEU A 48 -25.50 -15.85 8.27
N THR A 49 -25.16 -15.56 7.03
CA THR A 49 -25.92 -15.97 5.85
C THR A 49 -25.55 -17.36 5.33
N ASN A 50 -24.66 -18.08 6.03
CA ASN A 50 -24.15 -19.40 5.65
C ASN A 50 -23.49 -19.42 4.25
N ILE A 51 -22.94 -18.30 3.80
CA ILE A 51 -22.12 -18.22 2.58
C ILE A 51 -20.74 -18.81 2.85
N LEU A 52 -20.14 -18.49 4.01
CA LEU A 52 -18.88 -19.04 4.47
C LEU A 52 -19.02 -19.72 5.81
N GLU A 53 -18.27 -20.79 6.03
CA GLU A 53 -18.09 -21.33 7.38
C GLU A 53 -17.27 -20.33 8.23
N PRO A 54 -17.48 -20.29 9.57
CA PRO A 54 -16.71 -19.41 10.45
C PRO A 54 -15.19 -19.55 10.26
N LYS A 55 -14.72 -20.76 10.08
CA LYS A 55 -13.30 -21.06 9.84
C LYS A 55 -12.78 -20.36 8.59
N ASP A 56 -13.54 -20.31 7.50
CA ASP A 56 -13.12 -19.75 6.21
C ASP A 56 -13.30 -18.22 6.20
N ALA A 57 -14.38 -17.71 6.82
CA ALA A 57 -14.60 -16.28 6.97
C ALA A 57 -13.51 -15.58 7.81
N PHE A 58 -12.88 -16.29 8.76
CA PHE A 58 -11.84 -15.76 9.63
C PHE A 58 -10.45 -16.37 9.37
N ALA A 59 -10.28 -17.12 8.28
CA ALA A 59 -9.00 -17.74 7.87
C ALA A 59 -7.87 -16.71 7.73
N GLY A 60 -8.21 -15.47 7.39
CA GLY A 60 -7.25 -14.37 7.28
C GLY A 60 -6.43 -14.11 8.53
N PHE A 61 -6.91 -14.45 9.74
CA PHE A 61 -6.11 -14.31 10.97
C PHE A 61 -4.90 -15.26 11.02
N THR A 62 -4.94 -16.35 10.30
CA THR A 62 -3.85 -17.33 10.21
C THR A 62 -3.09 -17.25 8.88
N ASP A 63 -3.42 -16.27 8.04
CA ASP A 63 -2.75 -16.03 6.77
C ASP A 63 -1.28 -15.63 7.00
N SER A 64 -0.38 -16.21 6.21
CA SER A 64 1.07 -16.00 6.34
C SER A 64 1.48 -14.54 6.12
N ASN A 65 0.75 -13.83 5.26
CA ASN A 65 1.02 -12.41 4.98
C ASN A 65 0.54 -11.52 6.14
N VAL A 66 -0.55 -11.88 6.84
CA VAL A 66 -0.98 -11.20 8.08
C VAL A 66 0.09 -11.36 9.17
N LEU A 67 0.60 -12.58 9.37
CA LEU A 67 1.68 -12.83 10.32
C LEU A 67 2.96 -12.07 9.96
N LEU A 68 3.26 -11.97 8.67
CA LEU A 68 4.37 -11.15 8.15
C LEU A 68 4.18 -9.67 8.49
N PHE A 69 2.98 -9.11 8.28
CA PHE A 69 2.64 -7.73 8.62
C PHE A 69 2.86 -7.42 10.09
N MET A 70 2.30 -8.25 10.97
CA MET A 70 2.42 -8.04 12.41
C MET A 70 3.89 -7.91 12.82
N ALA A 71 4.75 -8.82 12.34
CA ALA A 71 6.17 -8.79 12.65
C ALA A 71 6.88 -7.56 12.05
N MET A 72 6.52 -7.15 10.81
CA MET A 72 7.10 -5.99 10.16
C MET A 72 6.67 -4.66 10.80
N PHE A 73 5.47 -4.56 11.36
CA PHE A 73 5.08 -3.41 12.17
C PHE A 73 5.97 -3.26 13.41
N ILE A 74 6.30 -4.36 14.11
CA ILE A 74 7.20 -4.34 15.26
C ILE A 74 8.62 -3.89 14.84
N ILE A 75 9.16 -4.46 13.77
CA ILE A 75 10.49 -4.12 13.26
C ILE A 75 10.54 -2.64 12.82
N GLY A 76 9.52 -2.19 12.10
CA GLY A 76 9.38 -0.80 11.68
C GLY A 76 9.30 0.16 12.87
N ALA A 77 8.49 -0.17 13.88
CA ALA A 77 8.37 0.63 15.09
C ALA A 77 9.71 0.74 15.84
N ALA A 78 10.44 -0.37 16.00
CA ALA A 78 11.76 -0.34 16.63
C ALA A 78 12.74 0.58 15.86
N PHE A 79 12.70 0.56 14.53
CA PHE A 79 13.51 1.44 13.70
C PHE A 79 13.12 2.92 13.85
N PHE A 80 11.83 3.22 13.97
CA PHE A 80 11.34 4.58 14.19
C PHE A 80 11.59 5.06 15.63
N GLU A 81 11.29 4.25 16.64
CA GLU A 81 11.38 4.64 18.04
C GLU A 81 12.83 4.81 18.53
N THR A 82 13.78 4.16 17.90
CA THR A 82 15.22 4.32 18.21
C THR A 82 15.86 5.55 17.58
N GLY A 83 15.10 6.36 16.81
CA GLY A 83 15.60 7.53 16.09
C GLY A 83 16.49 7.20 14.89
N MET A 84 16.65 5.91 14.53
CA MET A 84 17.48 5.52 13.38
C MET A 84 16.90 6.03 12.06
N ALA A 85 15.58 6.07 11.93
CA ALA A 85 14.91 6.63 10.76
C ALA A 85 15.25 8.12 10.55
N GLN A 86 15.35 8.93 11.61
CA GLN A 86 15.75 10.33 11.52
C GLN A 86 17.23 10.48 11.17
N ARG A 87 18.10 9.61 11.73
CA ARG A 87 19.53 9.59 11.36
C ARG A 87 19.70 9.31 9.86
N VAL A 88 18.95 8.34 9.32
CA VAL A 88 18.95 8.05 7.87
C VAL A 88 18.36 9.23 7.09
N GLY A 89 17.24 9.78 7.55
CA GLY A 89 16.60 10.97 6.94
C GLY A 89 17.54 12.19 6.93
N GLY A 90 18.31 12.42 7.99
CA GLY A 90 19.28 13.50 8.10
C GLY A 90 20.41 13.45 7.07
N LEU A 91 20.64 12.32 6.38
CA LEU A 91 21.58 12.25 5.28
C LEU A 91 21.18 13.13 4.09
N VAL A 92 19.89 13.47 3.96
CA VAL A 92 19.37 14.36 2.91
C VAL A 92 20.16 15.67 2.83
N THR A 93 20.46 16.28 3.99
CA THR A 93 21.15 17.59 4.05
C THR A 93 22.55 17.57 3.50
N LYS A 94 23.22 16.40 3.53
CA LYS A 94 24.62 16.28 3.06
C LYS A 94 24.76 16.40 1.54
N PHE A 95 23.68 16.13 0.79
CA PHE A 95 23.72 16.02 -0.67
C PHE A 95 22.99 17.15 -1.39
N ALA A 96 22.25 18.01 -0.69
CA ALA A 96 21.38 19.00 -1.31
C ALA A 96 21.93 20.43 -1.14
N LYS A 97 22.32 21.07 -2.26
CA LYS A 97 22.73 22.49 -2.33
C LYS A 97 21.65 23.37 -2.96
N THR A 98 20.69 22.79 -3.66
CA THR A 98 19.59 23.50 -4.34
C THR A 98 18.25 22.86 -3.98
N GLU A 99 17.13 23.60 -4.13
CA GLU A 99 15.78 23.07 -3.88
C GLU A 99 15.51 21.77 -4.67
N ARG A 100 15.92 21.72 -5.94
CA ARG A 100 15.72 20.54 -6.80
C ARG A 100 16.53 19.33 -6.32
N GLN A 101 17.79 19.57 -5.89
CA GLN A 101 18.61 18.50 -5.31
C GLN A 101 18.02 18.01 -3.99
N LEU A 102 17.45 18.90 -3.18
CA LEU A 102 16.78 18.57 -1.94
C LEU A 102 15.56 17.70 -2.22
N ILE A 103 14.70 18.09 -3.16
CA ILE A 103 13.53 17.29 -3.57
C ILE A 103 13.98 15.90 -4.04
N ALA A 104 14.99 15.80 -4.90
CA ALA A 104 15.50 14.52 -5.37
C ALA A 104 16.00 13.64 -4.21
N ALA A 105 16.81 14.20 -3.30
CA ALA A 105 17.36 13.48 -2.16
C ALA A 105 16.25 13.01 -1.19
N VAL A 106 15.28 13.88 -0.91
CA VAL A 106 14.09 13.55 -0.11
C VAL A 106 13.33 12.39 -0.75
N MET A 107 13.01 12.49 -2.03
CA MET A 107 12.25 11.44 -2.73
C MET A 107 13.00 10.12 -2.79
N ILE A 108 14.30 10.12 -3.00
CA ILE A 108 15.13 8.90 -3.01
C ILE A 108 15.08 8.23 -1.62
N ILE A 109 15.41 8.98 -0.58
CA ILE A 109 15.49 8.44 0.78
C ILE A 109 14.10 7.96 1.23
N THR A 110 13.07 8.78 1.03
CA THR A 110 11.70 8.42 1.38
C THR A 110 11.23 7.19 0.62
N GLY A 111 11.45 7.15 -0.69
CA GLY A 111 11.05 6.01 -1.52
C GLY A 111 11.72 4.71 -1.08
N LEU A 112 13.03 4.74 -0.84
CA LEU A 112 13.77 3.55 -0.38
C LEU A 112 13.33 3.10 1.02
N MET A 113 13.15 4.04 1.96
CA MET A 113 12.65 3.72 3.30
C MET A 113 11.24 3.14 3.25
N SER A 114 10.35 3.75 2.49
CA SER A 114 8.96 3.33 2.37
C SER A 114 8.81 1.97 1.67
N GLY A 115 9.77 1.58 0.85
CA GLY A 115 9.80 0.26 0.24
C GLY A 115 9.99 -0.90 1.22
N ILE A 116 10.44 -0.61 2.44
CA ILE A 116 10.71 -1.62 3.48
C ILE A 116 9.86 -1.34 4.73
N LEU A 117 9.48 -0.08 4.94
CA LEU A 117 8.69 0.40 6.05
C LEU A 117 7.33 0.88 5.56
N SER A 118 6.41 1.21 6.44
CA SER A 118 5.10 1.75 6.02
C SER A 118 5.22 3.15 5.43
N ASN A 119 4.41 3.47 4.42
CA ASN A 119 4.35 4.79 3.79
C ASN A 119 4.08 5.90 4.82
N THR A 120 3.08 5.69 5.67
CA THR A 120 2.66 6.65 6.70
C THR A 120 3.72 6.82 7.78
N GLY A 121 4.32 5.72 8.25
CA GLY A 121 5.40 5.75 9.24
C GLY A 121 6.63 6.50 8.72
N THR A 122 7.04 6.23 7.48
CA THR A 122 8.15 6.92 6.83
C THR A 122 7.88 8.43 6.72
N ALA A 123 6.68 8.81 6.28
CA ALA A 123 6.28 10.22 6.21
C ALA A 123 6.30 10.87 7.59
N ALA A 124 5.68 10.24 8.61
CA ALA A 124 5.58 10.76 9.96
C ALA A 124 6.95 11.12 10.57
N VAL A 125 7.95 10.27 10.33
CA VAL A 125 9.31 10.47 10.86
C VAL A 125 10.09 11.52 10.06
N LEU A 126 9.90 11.59 8.75
CA LEU A 126 10.66 12.51 7.90
C LEU A 126 10.08 13.93 7.88
N ILE A 127 8.78 14.12 8.17
CA ILE A 127 8.16 15.45 8.23
C ILE A 127 8.89 16.39 9.19
N PRO A 128 9.16 16.06 10.47
CA PRO A 128 9.91 16.93 11.39
C PRO A 128 11.31 17.25 10.88
N VAL A 129 12.02 16.24 10.33
CA VAL A 129 13.35 16.44 9.74
C VAL A 129 13.31 17.46 8.61
N LEU A 130 12.29 17.40 7.74
CA LEU A 130 12.16 18.33 6.63
C LEU A 130 11.72 19.74 7.08
N ILE A 131 10.94 19.85 8.15
CA ILE A 131 10.63 21.14 8.77
C ILE A 131 11.93 21.80 9.28
N GLY A 132 12.77 21.07 10.01
CA GLY A 132 14.07 21.54 10.46
C GLY A 132 14.99 21.96 9.31
N ILE A 133 15.03 21.17 8.22
CA ILE A 133 15.79 21.51 7.00
C ILE A 133 15.24 22.80 6.37
N SER A 134 13.93 22.94 6.24
CA SER A 134 13.28 24.14 5.70
C SER A 134 13.66 25.39 6.50
N GLN A 135 13.63 25.31 7.82
CA GLN A 135 14.01 26.42 8.70
C GLN A 135 15.49 26.81 8.56
N SER A 136 16.38 25.83 8.43
CA SER A 136 17.84 26.07 8.32
C SER A 136 18.27 26.54 6.93
N THR A 137 17.61 26.08 5.87
CA THR A 137 17.99 26.37 4.47
C THR A 137 17.17 27.48 3.83
N LYS A 138 16.08 27.91 4.45
CA LYS A 138 15.05 28.82 3.91
C LYS A 138 14.32 28.29 2.67
N PHE A 139 14.40 26.99 2.38
CA PHE A 139 13.62 26.37 1.31
C PHE A 139 12.18 26.17 1.77
N PRO A 140 11.17 26.56 0.97
CA PRO A 140 9.78 26.44 1.38
C PRO A 140 9.38 24.98 1.66
N LYS A 141 8.87 24.72 2.88
CA LYS A 141 8.39 23.38 3.26
C LYS A 141 7.28 22.86 2.33
N SER A 142 6.44 23.75 1.78
CA SER A 142 5.40 23.42 0.81
C SER A 142 5.94 22.81 -0.47
N LYS A 143 7.17 23.09 -0.88
CA LYS A 143 7.82 22.47 -2.05
C LYS A 143 8.45 21.12 -1.76
N ILE A 144 8.62 20.75 -0.50
CA ILE A 144 9.34 19.53 -0.10
C ILE A 144 8.39 18.45 0.39
N LEU A 145 7.32 18.82 1.11
CA LEU A 145 6.43 17.89 1.77
C LEU A 145 5.52 17.11 0.80
N LEU A 146 5.04 17.72 -0.30
CA LEU A 146 4.29 16.97 -1.33
C LEU A 146 5.15 15.90 -2.02
N PRO A 147 6.36 16.22 -2.52
CA PRO A 147 7.27 15.21 -3.04
C PRO A 147 7.60 14.10 -2.04
N LEU A 148 7.73 14.42 -0.74
CA LEU A 148 7.93 13.43 0.31
C LEU A 148 6.80 12.39 0.32
N VAL A 149 5.54 12.82 0.45
CA VAL A 149 4.42 11.87 0.59
C VAL A 149 4.14 11.11 -0.69
N PHE A 150 4.37 11.72 -1.85
CA PHE A 150 4.25 11.02 -3.12
C PHE A 150 5.36 9.98 -3.31
N ALA A 151 6.59 10.30 -2.89
CA ALA A 151 7.69 9.33 -2.90
C ALA A 151 7.45 8.18 -1.90
N ALA A 152 6.82 8.45 -0.75
CA ALA A 152 6.43 7.41 0.18
C ALA A 152 5.44 6.42 -0.47
N ALA A 153 4.43 6.93 -1.18
CA ALA A 153 3.47 6.07 -1.88
C ALA A 153 4.11 5.27 -3.02
N MET A 154 4.98 5.90 -3.83
CA MET A 154 5.73 5.20 -4.89
C MET A 154 6.67 4.15 -4.30
N GLY A 155 7.36 4.48 -3.21
CA GLY A 155 8.27 3.61 -2.51
C GLY A 155 7.59 2.35 -1.97
N GLY A 156 6.33 2.45 -1.52
CA GLY A 156 5.53 1.31 -1.12
C GLY A 156 5.44 0.20 -2.18
N ASN A 157 5.64 0.54 -3.45
CA ASN A 157 5.65 -0.43 -4.55
C ASN A 157 7.04 -1.02 -4.87
N LEU A 158 8.02 -0.88 -4.00
CA LEU A 158 9.35 -1.47 -4.22
C LEU A 158 9.48 -2.90 -3.72
N SER A 159 8.65 -3.30 -2.77
CA SER A 159 8.69 -4.65 -2.20
C SER A 159 7.32 -5.16 -1.82
N LEU A 160 7.24 -6.45 -1.53
CA LEU A 160 6.04 -7.09 -1.02
C LEU A 160 5.49 -6.42 0.26
N ILE A 161 6.37 -5.99 1.16
CA ILE A 161 6.01 -5.44 2.48
C ILE A 161 5.87 -3.92 2.51
N GLY A 162 6.16 -3.23 1.42
CA GLY A 162 6.18 -1.76 1.37
C GLY A 162 4.79 -1.13 1.54
N ALA A 163 3.73 -1.82 1.14
CA ALA A 163 2.35 -1.35 1.31
C ALA A 163 1.38 -2.52 1.59
N PRO A 164 0.30 -2.28 2.39
CA PRO A 164 -0.70 -3.30 2.68
C PRO A 164 -1.35 -3.91 1.42
N GLY A 165 -1.59 -3.10 0.40
CA GLY A 165 -2.18 -3.53 -0.86
C GLY A 165 -1.36 -4.62 -1.57
N ASN A 166 -0.04 -4.57 -1.48
CA ASN A 166 0.85 -5.57 -2.09
C ASN A 166 0.60 -6.96 -1.50
N MET A 167 0.44 -7.03 -0.19
CA MET A 167 0.20 -8.31 0.49
C MET A 167 -1.23 -8.81 0.30
N ILE A 168 -2.23 -7.92 0.17
CA ILE A 168 -3.58 -8.32 -0.23
C ILE A 168 -3.55 -8.97 -1.63
N ALA A 169 -2.81 -8.38 -2.56
CA ALA A 169 -2.62 -8.96 -3.88
C ALA A 169 -1.86 -10.30 -3.84
N GLN A 170 -0.86 -10.41 -2.98
CA GLN A 170 -0.11 -11.64 -2.75
C GLN A 170 -1.02 -12.75 -2.24
N SER A 171 -1.81 -12.51 -1.17
CA SER A 171 -2.74 -13.52 -0.65
C SER A 171 -3.81 -13.90 -1.66
N GLY A 172 -4.32 -12.93 -2.41
CA GLY A 172 -5.24 -13.22 -3.51
C GLY A 172 -4.62 -14.16 -4.54
N LEU A 173 -3.36 -13.92 -4.91
CA LEU A 173 -2.63 -14.73 -5.88
C LEU A 173 -2.33 -16.15 -5.34
N GLU A 174 -2.03 -16.26 -4.05
CA GLU A 174 -1.79 -17.54 -3.37
C GLU A 174 -3.03 -18.45 -3.36
N THR A 175 -4.26 -17.90 -3.40
CA THR A 175 -5.51 -18.68 -3.49
C THR A 175 -5.62 -19.47 -4.80
N ILE A 176 -4.85 -19.11 -5.82
CA ILE A 176 -4.80 -19.78 -7.12
C ILE A 176 -3.47 -20.49 -7.37
N GLY A 177 -2.61 -20.61 -6.33
CA GLY A 177 -1.34 -21.33 -6.38
C GLY A 177 -0.16 -20.55 -6.96
N GLU A 178 -0.33 -19.25 -7.20
CA GLU A 178 0.70 -18.36 -7.73
C GLU A 178 1.22 -17.41 -6.62
N SER A 179 2.34 -16.72 -6.88
CA SER A 179 2.91 -15.75 -5.92
C SER A 179 3.83 -14.76 -6.60
N PHE A 180 3.95 -13.56 -6.02
CA PHE A 180 5.00 -12.61 -6.37
C PHE A 180 6.27 -12.87 -5.55
N GLY A 181 7.42 -12.62 -6.14
CA GLY A 181 8.69 -12.55 -5.41
C GLY A 181 8.78 -11.25 -4.58
N PHE A 182 9.62 -11.27 -3.54
CA PHE A 182 9.74 -10.18 -2.57
C PHE A 182 9.97 -8.80 -3.22
N PHE A 183 10.88 -8.68 -4.19
CA PHE A 183 11.17 -7.46 -4.95
C PHE A 183 10.53 -7.42 -6.34
N GLU A 184 9.58 -8.28 -6.63
CA GLU A 184 8.97 -8.33 -7.96
C GLU A 184 8.17 -7.07 -8.26
N TYR A 185 7.61 -6.44 -7.24
CA TYR A 185 6.97 -5.13 -7.31
C TYR A 185 7.90 -4.03 -7.80
N ALA A 186 9.21 -4.12 -7.47
CA ALA A 186 10.20 -3.14 -7.91
C ALA A 186 10.40 -3.09 -9.44
N LYS A 187 10.03 -4.14 -10.17
CA LYS A 187 10.07 -4.14 -11.65
C LYS A 187 9.26 -2.97 -12.23
N ILE A 188 8.18 -2.60 -11.56
CA ILE A 188 7.32 -1.46 -11.93
C ILE A 188 7.54 -0.28 -10.97
N GLY A 189 7.62 -0.54 -9.67
CA GLY A 189 7.72 0.49 -8.64
C GLY A 189 8.99 1.34 -8.73
N LEU A 190 10.14 0.73 -9.02
CA LEU A 190 11.40 1.47 -9.14
C LEU A 190 11.43 2.41 -10.36
N PRO A 191 11.05 1.98 -11.56
CA PRO A 191 10.88 2.88 -12.69
C PRO A 191 9.92 4.04 -12.40
N ILE A 192 8.78 3.78 -11.75
CA ILE A 192 7.81 4.81 -11.38
C ILE A 192 8.42 5.82 -10.39
N LEU A 193 9.14 5.36 -9.38
CA LEU A 193 9.84 6.23 -8.43
C LEU A 193 10.86 7.11 -9.16
N ILE A 194 11.66 6.55 -10.06
CA ILE A 194 12.65 7.30 -10.87
C ILE A 194 11.94 8.35 -11.73
N VAL A 195 10.86 7.96 -12.43
CA VAL A 195 10.05 8.87 -13.25
C VAL A 195 9.45 9.99 -12.41
N GLY A 196 8.94 9.68 -11.23
CA GLY A 196 8.41 10.67 -10.28
C GLY A 196 9.46 11.65 -9.79
N ILE A 197 10.67 11.17 -9.50
CA ILE A 197 11.82 12.04 -9.13
C ILE A 197 12.17 12.96 -10.31
N ILE A 198 12.33 12.43 -11.51
CA ILE A 198 12.63 13.21 -12.72
C ILE A 198 11.54 14.25 -12.96
N PHE A 199 10.27 13.85 -12.83
CA PHE A 199 9.14 14.76 -12.97
C PHE A 199 9.25 15.95 -12.01
N PHE A 200 9.46 15.73 -10.70
CA PHE A 200 9.54 16.82 -9.73
C PHE A 200 10.81 17.66 -9.81
N VAL A 201 11.91 17.11 -10.29
CA VAL A 201 13.15 17.88 -10.51
C VAL A 201 13.07 18.74 -11.77
N THR A 202 12.17 18.41 -12.71
CA THR A 202 12.02 19.12 -13.99
C THR A 202 10.73 19.92 -14.07
N ILE A 203 9.66 19.30 -14.55
CA ILE A 203 8.36 19.94 -14.84
C ILE A 203 7.57 20.17 -13.57
N GLY A 204 7.47 19.16 -12.74
CA GLY A 204 6.66 19.14 -11.52
C GLY A 204 7.09 20.17 -10.48
N PHE A 205 8.36 20.58 -10.49
CA PHE A 205 8.86 21.65 -9.64
C PHE A 205 8.04 22.95 -9.76
N LYS A 206 7.58 23.27 -10.96
CA LYS A 206 6.77 24.48 -11.23
C LYS A 206 5.32 24.33 -10.77
N LEU A 207 4.88 23.11 -10.51
CA LEU A 207 3.53 22.80 -10.07
C LEU A 207 3.41 22.77 -8.53
N LEU A 208 4.56 22.72 -7.83
CA LEU A 208 4.59 22.76 -6.38
C LEU A 208 4.23 24.16 -5.87
N PRO A 209 3.36 24.26 -4.85
CA PRO A 209 2.96 25.55 -4.31
C PRO A 209 4.10 26.20 -3.52
N ASP A 210 4.14 27.51 -3.58
CA ASP A 210 5.05 28.36 -2.77
C ASP A 210 4.22 29.07 -1.71
N ASN A 211 3.70 28.29 -0.75
CA ASN A 211 2.84 28.82 0.31
C ASN A 211 3.68 29.38 1.44
N ALA A 212 3.25 30.52 2.01
CA ALA A 212 3.84 31.05 3.22
C ALA A 212 3.78 30.04 4.37
N ALA A 213 4.81 30.00 5.19
CA ALA A 213 4.88 29.11 6.33
C ALA A 213 3.68 29.31 7.27
N ASN A 214 3.00 28.23 7.63
CA ASN A 214 1.98 28.26 8.66
C ASN A 214 2.68 27.98 10.01
N GLU A 215 3.11 29.05 10.70
CA GLU A 215 3.92 28.95 11.92
C GLU A 215 3.18 28.25 13.07
N ASP A 216 1.84 28.36 13.12
CA ASP A 216 1.03 27.69 14.15
C ASP A 216 1.02 26.16 13.97
N ALA A 217 1.08 25.66 12.74
CA ALA A 217 1.15 24.23 12.47
C ALA A 217 2.55 23.65 12.78
N ASP A 218 3.60 24.48 12.71
CA ASP A 218 4.97 24.04 13.03
C ASP A 218 5.14 23.71 14.51
N SER A 219 4.42 24.42 15.39
CA SER A 219 4.50 24.22 16.85
C SER A 219 4.02 22.81 17.29
N ILE A 220 3.10 22.21 16.53
CA ILE A 220 2.56 20.87 16.82
C ILE A 220 3.58 19.77 16.47
N TYR A 221 4.37 19.99 15.41
CA TYR A 221 5.34 18.99 14.89
C TYR A 221 6.79 19.33 15.26
N SER A 222 7.07 20.53 15.76
CA SER A 222 8.40 20.92 16.24
C SER A 222 8.73 20.41 17.65
N GLN A 223 7.79 19.75 18.33
CA GLN A 223 8.17 18.86 19.43
C GLN A 223 8.86 17.62 18.82
N GLU A 224 10.09 17.80 18.37
CA GLU A 224 10.96 16.68 18.05
C GLU A 224 10.95 15.73 19.25
N LYS A 225 10.51 14.48 19.00
CA LYS A 225 10.70 13.42 19.99
C LYS A 225 12.21 13.35 20.20
N SER A 226 12.70 13.84 21.37
CA SER A 226 14.11 13.75 21.68
C SER A 226 14.48 12.26 21.75
N TYR A 227 15.54 11.90 21.05
CA TYR A 227 16.12 10.55 21.08
C TYR A 227 17.44 10.54 21.85
N ASP A 228 17.78 11.67 22.53
CA ASP A 228 19.04 11.82 23.25
C ASP A 228 19.17 10.82 24.43
N ASP A 229 18.03 10.46 25.02
CA ASP A 229 17.99 9.46 26.10
C ASP A 229 18.06 8.01 25.62
N ILE A 230 17.99 7.79 24.29
CA ILE A 230 18.01 6.44 23.74
C ILE A 230 19.45 6.05 23.40
N PRO A 231 19.97 4.96 24.00
CA PRO A 231 21.32 4.49 23.72
C PRO A 231 21.52 4.20 22.23
N GLU A 232 22.60 4.71 21.65
CA GLU A 232 22.88 4.60 20.21
C GLU A 232 22.90 3.16 19.69
N TRP A 233 23.33 2.20 20.53
CA TRP A 233 23.37 0.80 20.15
C TRP A 233 21.99 0.25 19.78
N LYS A 234 20.91 0.74 20.38
CA LYS A 234 19.55 0.32 20.04
C LYS A 234 19.18 0.66 18.60
N GLY A 235 19.57 1.85 18.15
CA GLY A 235 19.38 2.25 16.76
C GLY A 235 20.16 1.35 15.80
N TRP A 236 21.42 1.07 16.11
CA TRP A 236 22.22 0.17 15.27
C TRP A 236 21.68 -1.24 15.23
N VAL A 237 21.22 -1.78 16.38
CA VAL A 237 20.60 -3.11 16.43
C VAL A 237 19.32 -3.13 15.62
N SER A 238 18.46 -2.10 15.70
CA SER A 238 17.23 -2.04 14.91
C SER A 238 17.52 -2.06 13.40
N LEU A 239 18.52 -1.30 12.95
CA LEU A 239 18.96 -1.27 11.55
C LEU A 239 19.53 -2.62 11.10
N ILE A 240 20.39 -3.22 11.90
CA ILE A 240 21.02 -4.51 11.59
C ILE A 240 19.95 -5.61 11.49
N VAL A 241 19.03 -5.67 12.46
CA VAL A 241 17.93 -6.65 12.44
C VAL A 241 17.03 -6.43 11.21
N LEU A 242 16.67 -5.19 10.89
CA LEU A 242 15.91 -4.88 9.69
C LEU A 242 16.59 -5.39 8.42
N ILE A 243 17.90 -5.08 8.25
CA ILE A 243 18.68 -5.51 7.08
C ILE A 243 18.73 -7.04 7.01
N PHE A 244 19.07 -7.71 8.09
CA PHE A 244 19.16 -9.17 8.11
C PHE A 244 17.81 -9.84 7.87
N THR A 245 16.71 -9.28 8.40
CA THR A 245 15.37 -9.79 8.15
C THR A 245 15.01 -9.67 6.66
N VAL A 246 15.25 -8.51 6.05
CA VAL A 246 15.02 -8.31 4.60
C VAL A 246 15.89 -9.25 3.77
N LEU A 247 17.17 -9.39 4.12
CA LEU A 247 18.05 -10.33 3.40
C LEU A 247 17.56 -11.78 3.55
N ALA A 248 17.13 -12.19 4.73
CA ALA A 248 16.57 -13.54 4.93
C ALA A 248 15.32 -13.76 4.07
N MET A 249 14.45 -12.76 3.96
CA MET A 249 13.27 -12.83 3.09
C MET A 249 13.64 -12.92 1.61
N VAL A 250 14.60 -12.13 1.14
CA VAL A 250 15.08 -12.17 -0.26
C VAL A 250 15.66 -13.53 -0.63
N PHE A 251 16.35 -14.14 0.32
CA PHE A 251 16.97 -15.46 0.13
C PHE A 251 16.11 -16.62 0.65
N GLU A 252 14.79 -16.44 0.83
CA GLU A 252 13.85 -17.45 1.30
C GLU A 252 14.08 -18.82 0.66
N LYS A 253 14.11 -18.84 -0.70
CA LYS A 253 14.30 -20.08 -1.49
C LYS A 253 15.64 -20.79 -1.23
N LYS A 254 16.69 -20.05 -0.82
CA LYS A 254 18.01 -20.62 -0.52
C LYS A 254 18.13 -21.06 0.94
N ILE A 255 17.53 -20.29 1.85
CA ILE A 255 17.61 -20.52 3.29
C ILE A 255 16.55 -21.55 3.74
N GLY A 256 15.44 -21.65 3.00
CA GLY A 256 14.31 -22.54 3.31
C GLY A 256 13.44 -22.06 4.47
N ILE A 257 13.59 -20.81 4.91
CA ILE A 257 12.79 -20.20 5.98
C ILE A 257 11.73 -19.29 5.37
N LYS A 258 10.47 -19.52 5.70
CA LYS A 258 9.32 -18.71 5.20
C LYS A 258 9.46 -17.24 5.59
N LEU A 259 8.98 -16.32 4.73
CA LEU A 259 9.06 -14.86 4.92
C LEU A 259 8.59 -14.45 6.32
N PHE A 260 7.38 -14.87 6.72
CA PHE A 260 6.80 -14.50 8.01
C PHE A 260 7.62 -15.03 9.21
N VAL A 261 8.25 -16.20 9.08
CA VAL A 261 9.11 -16.75 10.14
C VAL A 261 10.37 -15.90 10.30
N SER A 262 11.00 -15.51 9.19
CA SER A 262 12.16 -14.60 9.20
C SER A 262 11.82 -13.26 9.86
N ALA A 263 10.64 -12.71 9.56
CA ALA A 263 10.16 -11.47 10.18
C ALA A 263 9.95 -11.63 11.69
N TRP A 264 9.28 -12.71 12.11
CA TRP A 264 9.08 -12.97 13.54
C TRP A 264 10.37 -13.18 14.30
N ILE A 265 11.37 -13.86 13.72
CA ILE A 265 12.71 -13.95 14.33
C ILE A 265 13.28 -12.54 14.55
N GLY A 266 13.24 -11.66 13.56
CA GLY A 266 13.70 -10.28 13.70
C GLY A 266 12.95 -9.52 14.78
N ALA A 267 11.61 -9.57 14.78
CA ALA A 267 10.78 -8.92 15.78
C ALA A 267 11.07 -9.40 17.21
N LEU A 268 11.18 -10.72 17.39
CA LEU A 268 11.51 -11.32 18.70
C LEU A 268 12.91 -10.93 19.18
N VAL A 269 13.91 -10.87 18.31
CA VAL A 269 15.24 -10.38 18.67
C VAL A 269 15.17 -8.95 19.20
N LEU A 270 14.41 -8.05 18.58
CA LEU A 270 14.27 -6.66 19.02
C LEU A 270 13.59 -6.55 20.39
N VAL A 271 12.60 -7.38 20.68
CA VAL A 271 11.91 -7.41 21.98
C VAL A 271 12.82 -8.02 23.06
N VAL A 272 13.45 -9.16 22.79
CA VAL A 272 14.32 -9.86 23.74
C VAL A 272 15.55 -9.01 24.12
N THR A 273 16.13 -8.33 23.13
CA THR A 273 17.25 -7.40 23.35
C THR A 273 16.81 -6.06 23.97
N ARG A 274 15.51 -5.85 24.22
CA ARG A 274 14.94 -4.62 24.78
C ARG A 274 15.24 -3.38 23.92
N VAL A 275 15.38 -3.54 22.62
CA VAL A 275 15.43 -2.42 21.67
C VAL A 275 14.09 -1.72 21.67
N ILE A 276 13.01 -2.50 21.61
CA ILE A 276 11.63 -2.05 21.81
C ILE A 276 11.02 -2.79 23.02
N SER A 277 10.15 -2.11 23.78
CA SER A 277 9.44 -2.78 24.86
C SER A 277 8.37 -3.73 24.33
N SER A 278 8.02 -4.78 25.09
CA SER A 278 6.93 -5.71 24.70
C SER A 278 5.59 -4.98 24.53
N SER A 279 5.32 -3.98 25.37
CA SER A 279 4.10 -3.15 25.26
C SER A 279 4.06 -2.37 23.97
N ASP A 280 5.18 -1.69 23.62
CA ASP A 280 5.24 -0.85 22.41
C ASP A 280 5.26 -1.72 21.15
N ALA A 281 5.90 -2.88 21.20
CA ALA A 281 5.88 -3.87 20.13
C ALA A 281 4.43 -4.29 19.77
N ILE A 282 3.62 -4.61 20.78
CA ILE A 282 2.21 -4.99 20.54
C ILE A 282 1.38 -3.80 20.07
N LYS A 283 1.58 -2.61 20.66
CA LYS A 283 0.87 -1.39 20.26
C LYS A 283 1.21 -0.91 18.86
N SER A 284 2.38 -1.25 18.35
CA SER A 284 2.82 -0.89 17.00
C SER A 284 2.09 -1.67 15.89
N ILE A 285 1.46 -2.79 16.24
CA ILE A 285 0.68 -3.58 15.29
C ILE A 285 -0.60 -2.80 14.93
N ASP A 286 -0.71 -2.39 13.68
CA ASP A 286 -1.92 -1.72 13.19
C ASP A 286 -3.06 -2.72 13.00
N MET A 287 -3.82 -2.93 14.07
CA MET A 287 -4.98 -3.83 14.07
C MET A 287 -6.06 -3.40 13.09
N ASN A 288 -6.17 -2.11 12.75
CA ASN A 288 -7.16 -1.66 11.76
C ASN A 288 -6.83 -2.24 10.38
N THR A 289 -5.56 -2.19 9.99
CA THR A 289 -5.08 -2.79 8.74
C THR A 289 -5.24 -4.32 8.75
N ILE A 290 -4.94 -4.99 9.87
CA ILE A 290 -5.11 -6.45 10.00
C ILE A 290 -6.59 -6.83 9.83
N LEU A 291 -7.51 -6.20 10.55
CA LEU A 291 -8.94 -6.50 10.48
C LEU A 291 -9.55 -6.20 9.10
N LEU A 292 -9.13 -5.10 8.47
CA LEU A 292 -9.53 -4.78 7.10
C LEU A 292 -9.08 -5.88 6.14
N TYR A 293 -7.84 -6.34 6.29
CA TYR A 293 -7.29 -7.41 5.47
C TYR A 293 -8.07 -8.72 5.64
N VAL A 294 -8.30 -9.16 6.88
CA VAL A 294 -9.06 -10.39 7.20
C VAL A 294 -10.46 -10.36 6.57
N GLY A 295 -11.20 -9.27 6.75
CA GLY A 295 -12.54 -9.14 6.16
C GLY A 295 -12.53 -9.07 4.63
N SER A 296 -11.45 -8.53 4.04
CA SER A 296 -11.29 -8.50 2.58
C SER A 296 -11.02 -9.89 2.01
N LEU A 297 -10.24 -10.71 2.69
CA LEU A 297 -10.05 -12.11 2.32
C LEU A 297 -11.34 -12.92 2.43
N ALA A 298 -12.16 -12.68 3.45
CA ALA A 298 -13.48 -13.29 3.56
C ALA A 298 -14.36 -12.96 2.35
N LEU A 299 -14.38 -11.70 1.92
CA LEU A 299 -15.13 -11.29 0.72
C LEU A 299 -14.58 -11.97 -0.54
N ALA A 300 -13.25 -12.04 -0.68
CA ALA A 300 -12.61 -12.73 -1.79
C ALA A 300 -12.97 -14.23 -1.85
N SER A 301 -12.95 -14.91 -0.71
CA SER A 301 -13.39 -16.31 -0.58
C SER A 301 -14.87 -16.48 -0.97
N ALA A 302 -15.73 -15.59 -0.49
CA ALA A 302 -17.17 -15.63 -0.82
C ALA A 302 -17.41 -15.43 -2.33
N LEU A 303 -16.73 -14.49 -2.97
CA LEU A 303 -16.82 -14.26 -4.42
C LEU A 303 -16.41 -15.50 -5.20
N LYS A 304 -15.38 -16.22 -4.75
CA LYS A 304 -14.91 -17.46 -5.36
C LYS A 304 -15.89 -18.61 -5.13
N GLU A 305 -16.29 -18.87 -3.89
CA GLU A 305 -17.13 -20.02 -3.53
C GLU A 305 -18.53 -19.96 -4.13
N THR A 306 -19.10 -18.75 -4.22
CA THR A 306 -20.43 -18.56 -4.83
C THR A 306 -20.40 -18.43 -6.34
N GLY A 307 -19.21 -18.36 -6.98
CA GLY A 307 -19.08 -18.06 -8.41
C GLY A 307 -19.51 -16.63 -8.78
N THR A 308 -19.65 -15.75 -7.78
CA THR A 308 -20.04 -14.34 -8.02
C THR A 308 -18.92 -13.59 -8.74
N GLY A 309 -17.66 -13.93 -8.47
CA GLY A 309 -16.51 -13.39 -9.19
C GLY A 309 -16.58 -13.67 -10.68
N ASP A 310 -16.90 -14.91 -11.06
CA ASP A 310 -17.06 -15.32 -12.46
C ASP A 310 -18.26 -14.64 -13.14
N LEU A 311 -19.35 -14.44 -12.40
CA LEU A 311 -20.51 -13.70 -12.92
C LEU A 311 -20.15 -12.26 -13.26
N ILE A 312 -19.42 -11.57 -12.37
CA ILE A 312 -18.93 -10.20 -12.60
C ILE A 312 -17.98 -10.17 -13.79
N ALA A 313 -16.99 -11.06 -13.80
CA ALA A 313 -15.99 -11.15 -14.85
C ALA A 313 -16.63 -11.39 -16.23
N ASN A 314 -17.50 -12.39 -16.33
CA ASN A 314 -18.21 -12.71 -17.58
C ASN A 314 -19.12 -11.56 -18.04
N THR A 315 -19.74 -10.84 -17.10
CA THR A 315 -20.57 -9.66 -17.43
C THR A 315 -19.72 -8.54 -18.00
N ILE A 316 -18.54 -8.29 -17.46
CA ILE A 316 -17.60 -7.26 -17.96
C ILE A 316 -17.06 -7.68 -19.33
N VAL A 317 -16.59 -8.92 -19.44
CA VAL A 317 -16.01 -9.49 -20.67
C VAL A 317 -17.03 -9.43 -21.80
N SER A 318 -18.27 -9.87 -21.57
CA SER A 318 -19.32 -9.87 -22.60
C SER A 318 -19.70 -8.49 -23.13
N LYS A 319 -19.57 -7.44 -22.28
CA LYS A 319 -19.80 -6.05 -22.72
C LYS A 319 -18.64 -5.46 -23.52
N LEU A 320 -17.45 -6.04 -23.44
CA LEU A 320 -16.26 -5.59 -24.16
C LEU A 320 -16.08 -6.31 -25.52
N GLY A 321 -16.98 -7.25 -25.84
CA GLY A 321 -16.96 -8.04 -27.08
C GLY A 321 -16.46 -9.46 -26.89
N ASP A 322 -16.54 -10.28 -27.94
CA ASP A 322 -16.27 -11.74 -27.87
C ASP A 322 -14.81 -12.10 -27.54
N ASN A 323 -13.84 -11.18 -27.75
CA ASN A 323 -12.43 -11.37 -27.46
C ASN A 323 -11.81 -10.07 -26.92
N PRO A 324 -12.06 -9.69 -25.66
CA PRO A 324 -11.50 -8.46 -25.12
C PRO A 324 -9.97 -8.57 -25.01
N SER A 325 -9.27 -7.52 -25.44
CA SER A 325 -7.82 -7.44 -25.31
C SER A 325 -7.42 -7.49 -23.82
N PRO A 326 -6.55 -8.41 -23.37
CA PRO A 326 -6.04 -8.43 -22.01
C PRO A 326 -5.41 -7.09 -21.59
N THR A 327 -4.72 -6.43 -22.52
CA THR A 327 -4.14 -5.09 -22.31
C THR A 327 -5.22 -4.04 -22.04
N ALA A 328 -6.32 -4.07 -22.79
CA ALA A 328 -7.41 -3.12 -22.56
C ALA A 328 -8.05 -3.32 -21.19
N LEU A 329 -8.28 -4.56 -20.77
CA LEU A 329 -8.79 -4.89 -19.43
C LEU A 329 -7.85 -4.42 -18.33
N MET A 330 -6.56 -4.67 -18.48
CA MET A 330 -5.54 -4.20 -17.55
C MET A 330 -5.54 -2.67 -17.43
N ILE A 331 -5.63 -1.95 -18.55
CA ILE A 331 -5.69 -0.48 -18.57
C ILE A 331 -6.96 0.01 -17.85
N ILE A 332 -8.11 -0.60 -18.11
CA ILE A 332 -9.37 -0.22 -17.46
C ILE A 332 -9.28 -0.43 -15.95
N ILE A 333 -8.79 -1.59 -15.50
CA ILE A 333 -8.62 -1.88 -14.06
C ILE A 333 -7.64 -0.89 -13.43
N PHE A 334 -6.51 -0.63 -14.07
CA PHE A 334 -5.54 0.35 -13.60
C PHE A 334 -6.17 1.73 -13.42
N ILE A 335 -6.92 2.22 -14.40
CA ILE A 335 -7.59 3.53 -14.35
C ILE A 335 -8.64 3.55 -13.24
N ILE A 336 -9.45 2.51 -13.11
CA ILE A 336 -10.44 2.40 -12.03
C ILE A 336 -9.74 2.47 -10.66
N CYS A 337 -8.67 1.71 -10.46
CA CYS A 337 -7.91 1.72 -9.21
C CYS A 337 -7.29 3.10 -8.94
N ALA A 338 -6.69 3.72 -9.96
CA ALA A 338 -6.08 5.05 -9.84
C ALA A 338 -7.10 6.15 -9.55
N VAL A 339 -8.32 6.03 -10.04
CA VAL A 339 -9.41 6.95 -9.70
C VAL A 339 -9.91 6.69 -8.28
N LEU A 340 -10.25 5.45 -7.96
CA LEU A 340 -10.81 5.08 -6.64
C LEU A 340 -9.87 5.46 -5.49
N THR A 341 -8.57 5.18 -5.62
CA THR A 341 -7.58 5.42 -4.55
C THR A 341 -7.41 6.90 -4.20
N ASN A 342 -7.86 7.82 -5.05
CA ASN A 342 -7.86 9.24 -4.73
C ASN A 342 -9.08 9.68 -3.89
N PHE A 343 -10.11 8.83 -3.75
CA PHE A 343 -11.32 9.11 -2.98
C PHE A 343 -11.51 8.14 -1.80
N MET A 344 -10.76 7.06 -1.77
CA MET A 344 -10.76 6.06 -0.69
C MET A 344 -9.33 5.58 -0.45
N SER A 345 -9.08 4.90 0.67
CA SER A 345 -7.71 4.48 1.00
C SER A 345 -7.13 3.47 -0.02
N ASN A 346 -5.79 3.51 -0.21
CA ASN A 346 -5.07 2.57 -1.08
C ASN A 346 -5.37 1.10 -0.72
N THR A 347 -5.41 0.81 0.58
CA THR A 347 -5.67 -0.55 1.09
C THR A 347 -7.09 -1.00 0.76
N ALA A 348 -8.09 -0.13 0.96
CA ALA A 348 -9.49 -0.43 0.63
C ALA A 348 -9.69 -0.63 -0.88
N THR A 349 -9.07 0.22 -1.70
CA THR A 349 -9.09 0.08 -3.17
C THR A 349 -8.54 -1.27 -3.60
N THR A 350 -7.38 -1.67 -3.08
CA THR A 350 -6.76 -2.93 -3.42
C THR A 350 -7.58 -4.13 -2.90
N ALA A 351 -8.06 -4.04 -1.67
CA ALA A 351 -8.89 -5.08 -1.05
C ALA A 351 -10.16 -5.38 -1.85
N LEU A 352 -10.77 -4.33 -2.40
CA LEU A 352 -11.95 -4.45 -3.24
C LEU A 352 -11.63 -5.03 -4.62
N MET A 353 -10.55 -4.53 -5.24
CA MET A 353 -10.29 -4.80 -6.66
C MET A 353 -9.51 -6.11 -6.91
N VAL A 354 -8.74 -6.60 -5.94
CA VAL A 354 -7.94 -7.83 -6.10
C VAL A 354 -8.80 -9.05 -6.50
N PRO A 355 -9.87 -9.40 -5.77
CA PRO A 355 -10.69 -10.56 -6.14
C PRO A 355 -11.36 -10.38 -7.51
N ILE A 356 -11.79 -9.17 -7.85
CA ILE A 356 -12.39 -8.85 -9.16
C ILE A 356 -11.34 -9.01 -10.26
N SER A 357 -10.13 -8.54 -10.03
CA SER A 357 -9.01 -8.63 -10.99
C SER A 357 -8.60 -10.07 -11.27
N ILE A 358 -8.58 -10.93 -10.24
CA ILE A 358 -8.33 -12.37 -10.39
C ILE A 358 -9.40 -13.02 -11.26
N SER A 359 -10.67 -12.79 -10.91
CA SER A 359 -11.80 -13.38 -11.65
C SER A 359 -11.81 -12.94 -13.12
N ILE A 360 -11.53 -11.67 -13.43
CA ILE A 360 -11.43 -11.16 -14.80
C ILE A 360 -10.28 -11.84 -15.55
N SER A 361 -9.11 -11.95 -14.92
CA SER A 361 -7.94 -12.58 -15.55
C SER A 361 -8.20 -14.04 -15.88
N GLN A 362 -8.82 -14.77 -14.97
CA GLN A 362 -9.19 -16.18 -15.15
C GLN A 362 -10.24 -16.35 -16.26
N ALA A 363 -11.23 -15.46 -16.34
CA ALA A 363 -12.28 -15.52 -17.36
C ALA A 363 -11.75 -15.38 -18.80
N ILE A 364 -10.62 -14.67 -18.99
CA ILE A 364 -9.97 -14.52 -20.29
C ILE A 364 -8.77 -15.46 -20.47
N GLY A 365 -8.50 -16.35 -19.50
CA GLY A 365 -7.37 -17.28 -19.53
C GLY A 365 -5.99 -16.60 -19.47
N ALA A 366 -5.90 -15.36 -18.96
CA ALA A 366 -4.65 -14.63 -18.83
C ALA A 366 -4.01 -14.83 -17.46
N ASP A 367 -2.67 -14.69 -17.39
CA ASP A 367 -1.94 -14.69 -16.13
C ASP A 367 -2.41 -13.51 -15.25
N PRO A 368 -2.94 -13.78 -14.06
CA PRO A 368 -3.49 -12.74 -13.19
C PRO A 368 -2.42 -11.75 -12.64
N ARG A 369 -1.14 -12.10 -12.68
CA ARG A 369 -0.05 -11.26 -12.16
C ARG A 369 0.01 -9.89 -12.83
N ALA A 370 -0.21 -9.80 -14.15
CA ALA A 370 -0.23 -8.53 -14.87
C ALA A 370 -1.34 -7.60 -14.36
N VAL A 371 -2.56 -8.15 -14.24
CA VAL A 371 -3.74 -7.38 -13.83
C VAL A 371 -3.69 -7.05 -12.34
N LEU A 372 -3.20 -7.97 -11.50
CA LEU A 372 -3.00 -7.72 -10.08
C LEU A 372 -1.93 -6.66 -9.82
N MET A 373 -0.82 -6.71 -10.56
CA MET A 373 0.20 -5.66 -10.47
C MET A 373 -0.37 -4.30 -10.92
N ALA A 374 -1.18 -4.27 -11.96
CA ALA A 374 -1.90 -3.06 -12.39
C ALA A 374 -2.84 -2.54 -11.30
N THR A 375 -3.55 -3.45 -10.61
CA THR A 375 -4.44 -3.13 -9.49
C THR A 375 -3.67 -2.47 -8.33
N VAL A 376 -2.55 -3.05 -7.93
CA VAL A 376 -1.72 -2.55 -6.82
C VAL A 376 -1.09 -1.21 -7.17
N ILE A 377 -0.46 -1.11 -8.33
CA ILE A 377 0.20 0.12 -8.77
C ILE A 377 -0.81 1.25 -8.97
N GLY A 378 -1.93 0.98 -9.64
CA GLY A 378 -3.02 1.95 -9.78
C GLY A 378 -3.60 2.35 -8.42
N GLY A 379 -3.85 1.36 -7.54
CA GLY A 379 -4.38 1.57 -6.19
C GLY A 379 -3.44 2.31 -5.23
N SER A 380 -2.18 2.50 -5.60
CA SER A 380 -1.21 3.30 -4.83
C SER A 380 -1.02 4.73 -5.35
N MET A 381 -1.68 5.11 -6.45
CA MET A 381 -1.54 6.45 -7.07
C MET A 381 -2.44 7.52 -6.43
N ALA A 382 -2.48 7.58 -5.12
CA ALA A 382 -3.25 8.58 -4.35
C ALA A 382 -2.53 9.93 -4.30
N TYR A 383 -2.26 10.56 -5.44
CA TYR A 383 -1.49 11.80 -5.50
C TYR A 383 -2.35 13.04 -5.70
N ALA A 384 -3.56 12.91 -6.27
CA ALA A 384 -4.38 14.07 -6.67
C ALA A 384 -5.28 14.61 -5.57
N THR A 385 -5.32 13.96 -4.39
CA THR A 385 -6.16 14.42 -3.27
C THR A 385 -5.44 14.32 -1.92
N PRO A 386 -5.81 15.15 -0.94
CA PRO A 386 -5.26 15.06 0.40
C PRO A 386 -5.80 13.87 1.20
N ILE A 387 -6.89 13.22 0.76
CA ILE A 387 -7.62 12.19 1.52
C ILE A 387 -7.25 10.77 1.12
N GLY A 388 -6.69 10.55 -0.07
CA GLY A 388 -6.42 9.21 -0.60
C GLY A 388 -5.41 8.40 0.20
N MET A 389 -4.56 9.04 1.02
CA MET A 389 -3.56 8.39 1.87
C MET A 389 -3.34 9.18 3.16
N PRO A 390 -3.19 8.54 4.34
CA PRO A 390 -2.96 9.24 5.60
C PRO A 390 -1.75 10.19 5.59
N ALA A 391 -0.66 9.83 4.92
CA ALA A 391 0.52 10.69 4.78
C ALA A 391 0.20 12.02 4.07
N ASN A 392 -0.71 12.01 3.08
CA ASN A 392 -1.15 13.23 2.40
C ASN A 392 -1.88 14.17 3.37
N THR A 393 -2.77 13.62 4.21
CA THR A 393 -3.51 14.38 5.21
C THR A 393 -2.57 14.99 6.27
N MET A 394 -1.51 14.26 6.66
CA MET A 394 -0.53 14.75 7.65
C MET A 394 0.15 16.03 7.19
N VAL A 395 0.54 16.11 5.92
CA VAL A 395 1.25 17.30 5.39
C VAL A 395 0.32 18.44 4.97
N TYR A 396 -1.00 18.20 4.90
CA TYR A 396 -1.97 19.14 4.37
C TYR A 396 -1.92 20.51 5.09
N ASN A 397 -2.08 20.50 6.40
CA ASN A 397 -2.04 21.73 7.21
C ASN A 397 -0.61 22.26 7.37
N ILE A 398 0.38 21.39 7.54
CA ILE A 398 1.79 21.77 7.76
C ILE A 398 2.34 22.51 6.55
N GLY A 399 2.06 22.02 5.34
CA GLY A 399 2.49 22.65 4.10
C GLY A 399 1.62 23.83 3.67
N GLY A 400 0.52 24.14 4.40
CA GLY A 400 -0.44 25.16 4.02
C GLY A 400 -1.12 24.87 2.68
N TYR A 401 -1.33 23.59 2.36
CA TYR A 401 -1.88 23.18 1.08
C TYR A 401 -3.38 23.39 1.00
N LYS A 402 -3.84 23.61 -0.23
CA LYS A 402 -5.24 23.55 -0.63
C LYS A 402 -5.48 22.27 -1.45
N PHE A 403 -6.72 21.81 -1.52
CA PHE A 403 -7.10 20.66 -2.34
C PHE A 403 -6.54 20.75 -3.77
N ASN A 404 -6.63 21.95 -4.36
CA ASN A 404 -6.18 22.20 -5.73
C ASN A 404 -4.65 22.07 -5.92
N ASP A 405 -3.86 22.17 -4.86
CA ASP A 405 -2.41 21.98 -4.94
C ASP A 405 -2.06 20.50 -5.18
N TYR A 406 -2.82 19.59 -4.54
CA TYR A 406 -2.73 18.15 -4.82
C TYR A 406 -3.15 17.84 -6.25
N VAL A 407 -4.27 18.40 -6.72
CA VAL A 407 -4.72 18.18 -8.11
C VAL A 407 -3.67 18.67 -9.11
N LYS A 408 -3.13 19.88 -8.91
CA LYS A 408 -2.14 20.48 -9.82
C LYS A 408 -0.82 19.69 -9.89
N ALA A 409 -0.32 19.22 -8.76
CA ALA A 409 0.94 18.47 -8.70
C ALA A 409 0.72 16.98 -8.97
N GLY A 410 -0.34 16.40 -8.41
CA GLY A 410 -0.59 14.96 -8.39
C GLY A 410 -1.23 14.43 -9.66
N LEU A 411 -2.20 15.12 -10.27
CA LEU A 411 -2.86 14.60 -11.47
C LEU A 411 -1.89 14.45 -12.66
N PRO A 412 -1.02 15.43 -12.99
CA PRO A 412 0.01 15.23 -14.00
C PRO A 412 0.98 14.10 -13.67
N LEU A 413 1.32 13.93 -12.38
CA LEU A 413 2.16 12.84 -11.91
C LEU A 413 1.48 11.48 -12.12
N ILE A 414 0.18 11.34 -11.79
CA ILE A 414 -0.61 10.12 -12.06
C ILE A 414 -0.55 9.77 -13.54
N ILE A 415 -0.75 10.76 -14.42
CA ILE A 415 -0.74 10.54 -15.87
C ILE A 415 0.64 10.06 -16.33
N VAL A 416 1.71 10.75 -15.94
CA VAL A 416 3.08 10.40 -16.35
C VAL A 416 3.46 9.03 -15.81
N CYS A 417 3.33 8.80 -14.51
CA CYS A 417 3.64 7.51 -13.89
C CYS A 417 2.74 6.39 -14.42
N GLY A 418 1.46 6.68 -14.65
CA GLY A 418 0.49 5.72 -15.21
C GLY A 418 0.87 5.26 -16.61
N ILE A 419 1.25 6.18 -17.50
CA ILE A 419 1.72 5.82 -18.86
C ILE A 419 2.93 4.89 -18.77
N PHE A 420 3.93 5.23 -17.95
CA PHE A 420 5.11 4.37 -17.78
C PHE A 420 4.74 3.01 -17.18
N ALA A 421 3.86 2.97 -16.17
CA ALA A 421 3.39 1.71 -15.60
C ALA A 421 2.72 0.83 -16.64
N LEU A 422 1.77 1.38 -17.40
CA LEU A 422 1.01 0.65 -18.41
C LEU A 422 1.87 0.13 -19.58
N ILE A 423 2.98 0.80 -19.90
CA ILE A 423 3.95 0.32 -20.88
C ILE A 423 4.78 -0.84 -20.30
N LEU A 424 5.22 -0.73 -19.03
CA LEU A 424 6.11 -1.69 -18.41
C LEU A 424 5.40 -2.96 -17.95
N LEU A 425 4.12 -2.86 -17.55
CA LEU A 425 3.36 -3.98 -17.03
C LEU A 425 3.35 -5.20 -17.95
N PRO A 426 2.97 -5.12 -19.25
CA PRO A 426 2.95 -6.27 -20.12
C PRO A 426 4.36 -6.78 -20.51
N ILE A 427 5.40 -5.95 -20.33
CA ILE A 427 6.79 -6.32 -20.59
C ILE A 427 7.32 -7.23 -19.46
N PHE A 428 7.06 -6.86 -18.20
CA PHE A 428 7.55 -7.60 -17.04
C PHE A 428 6.59 -8.70 -16.58
N PHE A 429 5.30 -8.56 -16.90
CA PHE A 429 4.24 -9.50 -16.57
C PHE A 429 3.43 -9.82 -17.84
N PRO A 430 3.91 -10.73 -18.70
CA PRO A 430 3.17 -11.11 -19.91
C PRO A 430 1.87 -11.82 -19.53
N PHE A 431 0.78 -11.53 -20.27
CA PHE A 431 -0.54 -12.13 -20.02
C PHE A 431 -0.58 -13.65 -20.31
N PHE A 432 0.29 -14.12 -21.17
CA PHE A 432 0.42 -15.51 -21.54
C PHE A 432 1.91 -15.89 -21.48
N PRO A 433 2.43 -16.18 -20.26
CA PRO A 433 3.82 -16.61 -20.13
C PRO A 433 3.99 -17.99 -20.78
N ASN A 434 5.09 -18.14 -21.56
CA ASN A 434 5.45 -19.42 -22.18
C ASN A 434 5.95 -20.41 -21.13
#